data_bd69fa7e2e373eda48599892004cce4c
#
_entry.id   bd69fa7e2e373eda48599892004cce4c
#
_cell.length_a   1.000
_cell.length_b   1.000
_cell.length_c   1.000
_cell.angle_alpha   90.00
_cell.angle_beta   90.00
_cell.angle_gamma   90.00
#
_symmetry.space_group_name_H-M   'P 1'
#
loop_
_entity.id
_entity.type
_entity.pdbx_description
1 polymer ?
#
loop_
_entity_poly.entity_id
_entity_poly.type
_entity_poly.pdbx_seq_one_letter_code
_entity_poly.pdbx_strand_id
1 'polypeptide(L)'
;YLPQEPSIFRRLTVRDNLLAVLEAVPELDRDARQQRVDEMLEKFGITHKASDYGYSLSGGERRRVEIARAISLQPSFMLLDEPFAGIDPISIIDIQKLIQDLKDMQIGVLITDHNVRETLGICDRAYILTQGKVLTEGSAEHILAHDEVRSVYLGTGFRL
;
A
#
# COMPACT_ATOMS: atom_id res chain seq x y z
N TYR A 1 6.61 6.96 3.17
CA TYR A 1 6.02 6.19 4.25
C TYR A 1 4.49 6.29 4.23
N LEU A 2 3.81 5.16 4.28
CA LEU A 2 2.36 5.04 4.34
C LEU A 2 1.98 4.41 5.69
N PRO A 3 1.49 5.18 6.67
CA PRO A 3 1.15 4.69 8.00
C PRO A 3 -0.07 3.78 8.00
N GLN A 4 -0.24 3.01 9.08
CA GLN A 4 -1.42 2.19 9.35
C GLN A 4 -2.68 3.06 9.46
N GLU A 5 -2.58 4.16 10.22
CA GLU A 5 -3.70 5.08 10.37
C GLU A 5 -3.95 5.91 9.11
N PRO A 6 -5.22 6.22 8.81
CA PRO A 6 -5.55 7.02 7.64
C PRO A 6 -4.84 8.38 7.61
N SER A 7 -4.05 8.59 6.56
CA SER A 7 -3.27 9.80 6.35
C SER A 7 -3.93 10.79 5.38
N ILE A 8 -5.11 10.45 4.84
CA ILE A 8 -5.83 11.29 3.88
C ILE A 8 -6.25 12.63 4.48
N PHE A 9 -6.16 13.70 3.71
CA PHE A 9 -6.73 14.99 4.07
C PHE A 9 -8.25 14.96 3.90
N ARG A 10 -8.96 14.68 4.99
CA ARG A 10 -10.39 14.35 4.97
C ARG A 10 -11.28 15.45 4.38
N ARG A 11 -10.90 16.74 4.52
CA ARG A 11 -11.65 17.90 4.02
C ARG A 11 -11.22 18.38 2.65
N LEU A 12 -10.30 17.68 2.01
CA LEU A 12 -9.91 17.90 0.61
C LEU A 12 -10.59 16.86 -0.28
N THR A 13 -10.80 17.22 -1.55
CA THR A 13 -11.24 16.26 -2.56
C THR A 13 -10.11 15.26 -2.85
N VAL A 14 -10.42 14.17 -3.54
CA VAL A 14 -9.39 13.21 -4.00
C VAL A 14 -8.35 13.92 -4.86
N ARG A 15 -8.80 14.75 -5.81
CA ARG A 15 -7.92 15.58 -6.64
C ARG A 15 -7.02 16.48 -5.80
N ASP A 16 -7.59 17.21 -4.85
CA ASP A 16 -6.83 18.12 -4.00
C ASP A 16 -5.87 17.39 -3.05
N ASN A 17 -6.18 16.18 -2.65
CA ASN A 17 -5.25 15.32 -1.88
C ASN A 17 -3.96 15.01 -2.65
N LEU A 18 -4.08 14.76 -3.96
CA LEU A 18 -2.92 14.54 -4.83
C LEU A 18 -2.18 15.86 -5.11
N LEU A 19 -2.94 16.93 -5.40
CA LEU A 19 -2.37 18.22 -5.70
C LEU A 19 -1.56 18.80 -4.53
N ALA A 20 -2.07 18.66 -3.30
CA ALA A 20 -1.44 19.22 -2.10
C ALA A 20 0.02 18.77 -1.89
N VAL A 21 0.35 17.51 -2.23
CA VAL A 21 1.73 17.02 -2.11
C VAL A 21 2.59 17.46 -3.30
N LEU A 22 2.00 17.63 -4.48
CA LEU A 22 2.71 18.10 -5.66
C LEU A 22 3.04 19.60 -5.60
N GLU A 23 2.30 20.37 -4.81
CA GLU A 23 2.62 21.78 -4.55
C GLU A 23 3.96 21.95 -3.81
N ALA A 24 4.38 20.93 -3.07
CA ALA A 24 5.69 20.92 -2.40
C ALA A 24 6.86 20.56 -3.32
N VAL A 25 6.62 20.23 -4.60
CA VAL A 25 7.65 19.91 -5.60
C VAL A 25 7.95 21.16 -6.42
N PRO A 26 9.10 21.84 -6.17
CA PRO A 26 9.39 23.14 -6.79
C PRO A 26 9.56 23.09 -8.30
N GLU A 27 10.00 21.92 -8.83
CA GLU A 27 10.29 21.71 -10.24
C GLU A 27 9.04 21.58 -11.11
N LEU A 28 7.87 21.39 -10.49
CA LEU A 28 6.60 21.27 -11.21
C LEU A 28 5.88 22.62 -11.26
N ASP A 29 5.60 23.09 -12.45
CA ASP A 29 4.66 24.19 -12.65
C ASP A 29 3.21 23.74 -12.46
N ARG A 30 2.28 24.67 -12.59
CA ARG A 30 0.85 24.40 -12.37
C ARG A 30 0.30 23.35 -13.31
N ASP A 31 0.66 23.44 -14.60
CA ASP A 31 0.11 22.55 -15.62
C ASP A 31 0.67 21.14 -15.47
N ALA A 32 1.96 21.00 -15.20
CA ALA A 32 2.60 19.72 -14.91
C ALA A 32 2.02 19.04 -13.66
N ARG A 33 1.67 19.81 -12.62
CA ARG A 33 0.98 19.27 -11.44
C ARG A 33 -0.40 18.71 -11.78
N GLN A 34 -1.20 19.47 -12.54
CA GLN A 34 -2.52 19.01 -12.97
C GLN A 34 -2.45 17.76 -13.84
N GLN A 35 -1.54 17.75 -14.81
CA GLN A 35 -1.31 16.56 -15.64
C GLN A 35 -0.95 15.35 -14.79
N ARG A 36 -0.04 15.48 -13.82
CA ARG A 36 0.35 14.39 -12.94
C ARG A 36 -0.81 13.92 -12.05
N VAL A 37 -1.66 14.83 -11.57
CA VAL A 37 -2.88 14.45 -10.85
C VAL A 37 -3.79 13.60 -11.73
N ASP A 38 -4.04 14.01 -12.99
CA ASP A 38 -4.88 13.28 -13.92
C ASP A 38 -4.31 11.88 -14.22
N GLU A 39 -3.01 11.79 -14.47
CA GLU A 39 -2.30 10.52 -14.66
C GLU A 39 -2.46 9.58 -13.45
N MET A 40 -2.35 10.10 -12.22
CA MET A 40 -2.52 9.30 -11.00
C MET A 40 -3.96 8.87 -10.80
N LEU A 41 -4.94 9.75 -11.05
CA LEU A 41 -6.35 9.39 -10.96
C LEU A 41 -6.72 8.25 -11.92
N GLU A 42 -6.23 8.31 -13.14
CA GLU A 42 -6.45 7.27 -14.15
C GLU A 42 -5.74 5.96 -13.77
N LYS A 43 -4.43 6.04 -13.49
CA LYS A 43 -3.60 4.88 -13.14
C LYS A 43 -4.13 4.09 -11.96
N PHE A 44 -4.65 4.79 -10.94
CA PHE A 44 -5.20 4.17 -9.75
C PHE A 44 -6.72 3.90 -9.82
N GLY A 45 -7.35 4.15 -10.97
CA GLY A 45 -8.77 3.89 -11.22
C GLY A 45 -9.72 4.67 -10.32
N ILE A 46 -9.32 5.88 -9.91
CA ILE A 46 -10.06 6.75 -8.98
C ILE A 46 -10.56 8.05 -9.63
N THR A 47 -10.52 8.14 -10.96
CA THR A 47 -10.98 9.32 -11.71
C THR A 47 -12.44 9.66 -11.40
N HIS A 48 -13.30 8.64 -11.26
CA HIS A 48 -14.72 8.82 -10.94
C HIS A 48 -14.95 9.37 -9.53
N LYS A 49 -13.93 9.36 -8.67
CA LYS A 49 -13.94 9.89 -7.30
C LYS A 49 -13.20 11.23 -7.16
N ALA A 50 -12.70 11.80 -8.26
CA ALA A 50 -11.82 12.97 -8.21
C ALA A 50 -12.40 14.15 -7.40
N SER A 51 -13.72 14.36 -7.45
CA SER A 51 -14.44 15.42 -6.74
C SER A 51 -14.99 15.00 -5.37
N ASP A 52 -14.88 13.72 -4.99
CA ASP A 52 -15.34 13.24 -3.70
C ASP A 52 -14.39 13.67 -2.59
N TYR A 53 -14.92 14.01 -1.43
CA TYR A 53 -14.11 14.38 -0.27
C TYR A 53 -13.51 13.15 0.42
N GLY A 54 -12.33 13.30 1.00
CA GLY A 54 -11.63 12.21 1.68
C GLY A 54 -12.44 11.53 2.78
N TYR A 55 -13.35 12.26 3.46
CA TYR A 55 -14.21 11.68 4.50
C TYR A 55 -15.32 10.76 3.95
N SER A 56 -15.67 10.85 2.68
CA SER A 56 -16.76 10.07 2.06
C SER A 56 -16.27 8.74 1.46
N LEU A 57 -14.97 8.51 1.42
CA LEU A 57 -14.37 7.32 0.81
C LEU A 57 -14.49 6.09 1.72
N SER A 58 -14.72 4.93 1.11
CA SER A 58 -14.56 3.63 1.76
C SER A 58 -13.09 3.39 2.17
N GLY A 59 -12.84 2.37 2.99
CA GLY A 59 -11.48 2.01 3.42
C GLY A 59 -10.54 1.73 2.25
N GLY A 60 -10.99 0.92 1.29
CA GLY A 60 -10.23 0.56 0.10
C GLY A 60 -9.98 1.75 -0.84
N GLU A 61 -11.01 2.57 -1.12
CA GLU A 61 -10.87 3.79 -1.93
C GLU A 61 -9.87 4.77 -1.28
N ARG A 62 -10.01 4.97 0.02
CA ARG A 62 -9.08 5.83 0.79
C ARG A 62 -7.64 5.33 0.69
N ARG A 63 -7.40 4.04 0.92
CA ARG A 63 -6.05 3.46 0.83
C ARG A 63 -5.45 3.63 -0.56
N ARG A 64 -6.28 3.46 -1.59
CA ARG A 64 -5.89 3.68 -2.99
C ARG A 64 -5.47 5.13 -3.26
N VAL A 65 -6.20 6.12 -2.73
CA VAL A 65 -5.84 7.54 -2.83
C VAL A 65 -4.54 7.84 -2.08
N GLU A 66 -4.33 7.27 -0.90
CA GLU A 66 -3.11 7.45 -0.11
C GLU A 66 -1.88 6.90 -0.82
N ILE A 67 -2.00 5.73 -1.46
CA ILE A 67 -0.93 5.15 -2.28
C ILE A 67 -0.68 6.05 -3.50
N ALA A 68 -1.71 6.45 -4.24
CA ALA A 68 -1.58 7.34 -5.39
C ALA A 68 -0.89 8.66 -5.04
N ARG A 69 -1.24 9.24 -3.88
CA ARG A 69 -0.60 10.44 -3.35
C ARG A 69 0.90 10.24 -3.08
N ALA A 70 1.27 9.13 -2.46
CA ALA A 70 2.67 8.83 -2.20
C ALA A 70 3.47 8.62 -3.50
N ILE A 71 2.88 7.94 -4.49
CA ILE A 71 3.51 7.67 -5.79
C ILE A 71 3.64 8.91 -6.66
N SER A 72 2.75 9.91 -6.50
CA SER A 72 2.85 11.19 -7.24
C SER A 72 4.20 11.87 -7.04
N LEU A 73 4.89 11.61 -5.92
CA LEU A 73 6.22 12.13 -5.61
C LEU A 73 7.37 11.31 -6.24
N GLN A 74 7.06 10.28 -7.03
CA GLN A 74 8.04 9.40 -7.70
C GLN A 74 9.11 8.82 -6.76
N PRO A 75 8.73 8.18 -5.65
CA PRO A 75 9.69 7.60 -4.73
C PRO A 75 10.39 6.40 -5.37
N SER A 76 11.66 6.18 -5.02
CA SER A 76 12.38 4.92 -5.36
C SER A 76 12.07 3.79 -4.38
N PHE A 77 11.50 4.10 -3.22
CA PHE A 77 11.19 3.13 -2.17
C PHE A 77 9.96 3.54 -1.35
N MET A 78 9.11 2.57 -0.98
CA MET A 78 7.93 2.76 -0.13
C MET A 78 7.94 1.87 1.10
N LEU A 79 7.57 2.44 2.23
CA LEU A 79 7.28 1.73 3.47
C LEU A 79 5.76 1.71 3.66
N LEU A 80 5.17 0.54 3.74
CA LEU A 80 3.74 0.32 3.94
C LEU A 80 3.51 -0.34 5.30
N ASP A 81 2.89 0.40 6.21
CA ASP A 81 2.62 -0.09 7.55
C ASP A 81 1.18 -0.59 7.64
N GLU A 82 1.03 -1.89 7.88
CA GLU A 82 -0.24 -2.61 7.91
C GLU A 82 -1.22 -2.21 6.77
N PRO A 83 -0.81 -2.33 5.49
CA PRO A 83 -1.59 -1.84 4.36
C PRO A 83 -2.97 -2.51 4.22
N PHE A 84 -3.17 -3.67 4.82
CA PHE A 84 -4.42 -4.44 4.76
C PHE A 84 -5.31 -4.26 5.98
N ALA A 85 -4.88 -3.51 7.00
CA ALA A 85 -5.64 -3.34 8.24
C ALA A 85 -6.97 -2.60 7.99
N GLY A 86 -8.08 -3.18 8.47
CA GLY A 86 -9.40 -2.58 8.36
C GLY A 86 -9.96 -2.46 6.94
N ILE A 87 -9.43 -3.25 6.00
CA ILE A 87 -9.85 -3.29 4.60
C ILE A 87 -10.69 -4.56 4.37
N ASP A 88 -11.75 -4.44 3.58
CA ASP A 88 -12.58 -5.58 3.20
C ASP A 88 -11.82 -6.54 2.24
N PRO A 89 -12.18 -7.86 2.21
CA PRO A 89 -11.44 -8.86 1.44
C PRO A 89 -11.35 -8.57 -0.07
N ILE A 90 -12.36 -7.93 -0.65
CA ILE A 90 -12.35 -7.61 -2.09
C ILE A 90 -11.33 -6.48 -2.35
N SER A 91 -11.35 -5.46 -1.50
CA SER A 91 -10.41 -4.34 -1.59
C SER A 91 -8.95 -4.76 -1.29
N ILE A 92 -8.72 -5.81 -0.49
CA ILE A 92 -7.37 -6.37 -0.26
C ILE A 92 -6.75 -6.83 -1.59
N ILE A 93 -7.50 -7.54 -2.43
CA ILE A 93 -7.03 -8.01 -3.74
C ILE A 93 -6.61 -6.82 -4.62
N ASP A 94 -7.39 -5.76 -4.61
CA ASP A 94 -7.07 -4.55 -5.35
C ASP A 94 -5.78 -3.86 -4.84
N ILE A 95 -5.60 -3.80 -3.51
CA ILE A 95 -4.38 -3.25 -2.90
C ILE A 95 -3.16 -4.13 -3.21
N GLN A 96 -3.30 -5.45 -3.15
CA GLN A 96 -2.24 -6.38 -3.53
C GLN A 96 -1.79 -6.16 -4.98
N LYS A 97 -2.76 -5.98 -5.90
CA LYS A 97 -2.47 -5.66 -7.30
C LYS A 97 -1.73 -4.33 -7.44
N LEU A 98 -2.18 -3.30 -6.73
CA LEU A 98 -1.47 -2.01 -6.74
C LEU A 98 -0.03 -2.12 -6.21
N ILE A 99 0.20 -2.93 -5.16
CA ILE A 99 1.56 -3.17 -4.65
C ILE A 99 2.41 -3.91 -5.70
N GLN A 100 1.82 -4.86 -6.43
CA GLN A 100 2.52 -5.52 -7.54
C GLN A 100 2.86 -4.52 -8.66
N ASP A 101 1.94 -3.64 -9.03
CA ASP A 101 2.19 -2.58 -10.01
C ASP A 101 3.36 -1.66 -9.58
N LEU A 102 3.55 -1.41 -8.27
CA LEU A 102 4.71 -0.67 -7.75
C LEU A 102 6.04 -1.39 -8.02
N LYS A 103 6.06 -2.72 -7.87
CA LYS A 103 7.24 -3.55 -8.20
C LYS A 103 7.56 -3.45 -9.70
N ASP A 104 6.55 -3.51 -10.55
CA ASP A 104 6.71 -3.39 -12.01
C ASP A 104 7.24 -2.01 -12.41
N MET A 105 6.95 -0.98 -11.61
CA MET A 105 7.55 0.36 -11.71
C MET A 105 8.96 0.47 -11.11
N GLN A 106 9.54 -0.66 -10.67
CA GLN A 106 10.84 -0.73 -10.01
C GLN A 106 10.93 0.09 -8.70
N ILE A 107 9.83 0.27 -8.02
CA ILE A 107 9.78 0.86 -6.69
C ILE A 107 9.99 -0.24 -5.66
N GLY A 108 11.02 -0.09 -4.83
CA GLY A 108 11.23 -0.99 -3.69
C GLY A 108 10.08 -0.85 -2.68
N VAL A 109 9.56 -1.97 -2.18
CA VAL A 109 8.45 -1.94 -1.21
C VAL A 109 8.82 -2.77 0.01
N LEU A 110 8.72 -2.16 1.19
CA LEU A 110 8.77 -2.86 2.48
C LEU A 110 7.37 -2.80 3.12
N ILE A 111 6.86 -3.95 3.49
CA ILE A 111 5.55 -4.10 4.13
C ILE A 111 5.75 -4.64 5.54
N THR A 112 5.12 -4.01 6.53
CA THR A 112 4.87 -4.60 7.84
C THR A 112 3.40 -4.98 7.92
N ASP A 113 3.06 -6.21 8.25
CA ASP A 113 1.66 -6.64 8.42
C ASP A 113 1.61 -7.92 9.28
N HIS A 114 0.51 -8.08 9.98
CA HIS A 114 0.21 -9.30 10.72
C HIS A 114 -0.65 -10.30 9.91
N ASN A 115 -1.20 -9.87 8.76
CA ASN A 115 -1.92 -10.73 7.81
C ASN A 115 -0.92 -11.52 6.96
N VAL A 116 -0.41 -12.60 7.53
CA VAL A 116 0.66 -13.41 6.92
C VAL A 116 0.28 -13.90 5.52
N ARG A 117 -0.96 -14.33 5.34
CA ARG A 117 -1.45 -14.88 4.07
C ARG A 117 -1.39 -13.86 2.95
N GLU A 118 -1.98 -12.71 3.16
CA GLU A 118 -2.07 -11.61 2.18
C GLU A 118 -0.69 -11.06 1.85
N THR A 119 0.18 -10.99 2.86
CA THR A 119 1.53 -10.43 2.71
C THR A 119 2.47 -11.40 2.00
N LEU A 120 2.51 -12.67 2.41
CA LEU A 120 3.38 -13.68 1.77
C LEU A 120 3.00 -13.91 0.31
N GLY A 121 1.73 -13.73 -0.05
CA GLY A 121 1.27 -13.90 -1.45
C GLY A 121 1.86 -12.90 -2.45
N ILE A 122 2.43 -11.79 -1.99
CA ILE A 122 2.96 -10.70 -2.84
C ILE A 122 4.43 -10.36 -2.60
N CYS A 123 5.05 -10.92 -1.56
CA CYS A 123 6.43 -10.63 -1.20
C CYS A 123 7.41 -11.59 -1.87
N ASP A 124 8.55 -11.05 -2.36
CA ASP A 124 9.67 -11.87 -2.84
C ASP A 124 10.47 -12.47 -1.68
N ARG A 125 10.53 -11.76 -0.56
CA ARG A 125 11.22 -12.15 0.67
C ARG A 125 10.48 -11.64 1.88
N ALA A 126 10.41 -12.45 2.93
CA ALA A 126 9.78 -12.08 4.19
C ALA A 126 10.70 -12.36 5.37
N TYR A 127 10.47 -11.63 6.45
CA TYR A 127 11.12 -11.79 7.76
C TYR A 127 10.04 -11.99 8.80
N ILE A 128 10.14 -13.07 9.57
CA ILE A 128 9.26 -13.29 10.73
C ILE A 128 9.95 -12.78 11.97
N LEU A 129 9.32 -11.82 12.63
CA LEU A 129 9.82 -11.21 13.85
C LEU A 129 9.07 -11.76 15.08
N THR A 130 9.81 -12.18 16.09
CA THR A 130 9.23 -12.57 17.38
C THR A 130 10.12 -12.05 18.51
N GLN A 131 9.52 -11.48 19.55
CA GLN A 131 10.22 -10.96 20.72
C GLN A 131 11.42 -10.04 20.38
N GLY A 132 11.28 -9.22 19.33
CA GLY A 132 12.32 -8.28 18.88
C GLY A 132 13.49 -8.93 18.13
N LYS A 133 13.37 -10.19 17.71
CA LYS A 133 14.40 -10.92 16.93
C LYS A 133 13.81 -11.49 15.65
N VAL A 134 14.66 -11.65 14.63
CA VAL A 134 14.30 -12.39 13.43
C VAL A 134 14.29 -13.88 13.76
N LEU A 135 13.12 -14.51 13.66
CA LEU A 135 12.94 -15.96 13.83
C LEU A 135 13.41 -16.71 12.59
N THR A 136 12.96 -16.26 11.42
CA THR A 136 13.34 -16.81 10.11
C THR A 136 13.15 -15.78 9.02
N GLU A 137 13.80 -15.99 7.88
CA GLU A 137 13.69 -15.14 6.70
C GLU A 137 13.81 -15.97 5.43
N GLY A 138 13.19 -15.52 4.34
CA GLY A 138 13.28 -16.20 3.05
C GLY A 138 12.06 -15.98 2.16
N SER A 139 11.89 -16.85 1.15
CA SER A 139 10.70 -16.88 0.31
C SER A 139 9.46 -17.30 1.11
N ALA A 140 8.28 -17.06 0.55
CA ALA A 140 7.03 -17.52 1.15
C ALA A 140 7.04 -19.03 1.44
N GLU A 141 7.56 -19.83 0.50
CA GLU A 141 7.67 -21.30 0.66
C GLU A 141 8.57 -21.66 1.85
N HIS A 142 9.72 -21.00 2.00
CA HIS A 142 10.64 -21.24 3.12
C HIS A 142 9.97 -20.88 4.47
N ILE A 143 9.31 -19.75 4.55
CA ILE A 143 8.58 -19.30 5.74
C ILE A 143 7.48 -20.30 6.13
N LEU A 144 6.71 -20.76 5.15
CA LEU A 144 5.61 -21.73 5.36
C LEU A 144 6.08 -23.13 5.74
N ALA A 145 7.31 -23.50 5.36
CA ALA A 145 7.91 -24.77 5.75
C ALA A 145 8.49 -24.76 7.18
N HIS A 146 8.64 -23.60 7.79
CA HIS A 146 9.26 -23.45 9.11
C HIS A 146 8.28 -23.88 10.23
N ASP A 147 8.61 -24.93 10.98
CA ASP A 147 7.71 -25.55 11.97
C ASP A 147 7.25 -24.59 13.08
N GLU A 148 8.14 -23.73 13.58
CA GLU A 148 7.81 -22.76 14.62
C GLU A 148 6.88 -21.66 14.09
N VAL A 149 7.05 -21.20 12.85
CA VAL A 149 6.13 -20.25 12.20
C VAL A 149 4.75 -20.88 12.06
N ARG A 150 4.69 -22.13 11.62
CA ARG A 150 3.41 -22.85 11.49
C ARG A 150 2.69 -22.99 12.82
N SER A 151 3.41 -23.30 13.88
CA SER A 151 2.80 -23.52 15.20
C SER A 151 2.33 -22.21 15.86
N VAL A 152 3.09 -21.11 15.71
CA VAL A 152 2.85 -19.84 16.41
C VAL A 152 1.95 -18.89 15.63
N TYR A 153 2.15 -18.77 14.30
CA TYR A 153 1.50 -17.74 13.49
C TYR A 153 0.42 -18.27 12.55
N LEU A 154 0.54 -19.50 12.05
CA LEU A 154 -0.34 -19.98 10.98
C LEU A 154 -1.41 -20.95 11.46
N GLY A 155 -1.13 -21.70 12.54
CA GLY A 155 -1.97 -22.81 12.97
C GLY A 155 -1.90 -24.01 12.01
N THR A 156 -2.40 -25.16 12.48
CA THR A 156 -2.25 -26.47 11.78
C THR A 156 -3.05 -26.58 10.47
N GLY A 157 -3.95 -25.66 10.17
CA GLY A 157 -4.83 -25.68 9.00
C GLY A 157 -4.51 -24.64 7.92
N PHE A 158 -3.42 -23.88 8.05
CA PHE A 158 -3.08 -22.80 7.13
C PHE A 158 -2.71 -23.33 5.72
N ARG A 159 -3.33 -22.74 4.68
CA ARG A 159 -3.00 -22.92 3.26
C ARG A 159 -3.02 -21.54 2.59
N LEU A 160 -2.07 -21.25 1.70
CA LEU A 160 -2.09 -20.09 0.80
C LEU A 160 -3.21 -20.21 -0.24
#